data_d7621edcf4956f2ad98bb102b52f83d7
#
_entry.id   d7621edcf4956f2ad98bb102b52f83d7
#
_cell.length_a   1.000
_cell.length_b   1.000
_cell.length_c   1.000
_cell.angle_alpha   90.00
_cell.angle_beta   90.00
_cell.angle_gamma   90.00
#
_symmetry.space_group_name_H-M   'P 1'
#
loop_
_entity.id
_entity.type
_entity.pdbx_description
1 polymer ?
#
loop_
_entity_poly.entity_id
_entity_poly.type
_entity_poly.pdbx_seq_one_letter_code
_entity_poly.pdbx_strand_id
1 'polypeptide(L)'
;MRKKYNMKASAIAVICAMSILLTGCGNTTDGSRKWSAASLAENVEDVATDDASENPPSIDTSTLTDCAYSLPDPTGADAVAEQERFHTYLMDNFKESVTSDTVTLHYTVANPADYDLEVPTATFGDAEISEEAIADDKKETEDELAELQEFDYDLLTGSQKYTYDVLKDYLDTNLESYDYTYLYEPFAYTSGLQTNMPINMSEYKFYNENDVQDYLALLEQLPDYYNKYLDFEQIKVDKGLFMNEHSASEVIRQCQEFIAKPEQNLLIATFEDKVRGVEGLSEDQIQNYITKNHDIVMNSVIPCYDNVIKFFTANKDAGTNDLG
;
A
#
# COMPACT_ATOMS: atom_id res chain seq x y z
N MET A 1 22.07 -12.32 -5.45
CA MET A 1 20.62 -12.53 -5.15
C MET A 1 19.93 -11.24 -5.54
N ARG A 2 19.11 -11.22 -6.58
CA ARG A 2 18.28 -10.06 -6.92
C ARG A 2 17.09 -10.11 -5.94
N LYS A 3 17.00 -9.14 -5.02
CA LYS A 3 15.75 -8.92 -4.27
C LYS A 3 14.73 -8.44 -5.30
N LYS A 4 13.76 -9.27 -5.62
CA LYS A 4 12.58 -8.88 -6.40
C LYS A 4 11.58 -8.28 -5.43
N TYR A 5 11.18 -7.04 -5.64
CA TYR A 5 10.19 -6.35 -4.82
C TYR A 5 8.89 -6.28 -5.61
N ASN A 6 7.80 -6.72 -5.01
CA ASN A 6 6.50 -6.87 -5.65
C ASN A 6 5.50 -5.81 -5.17
N MET A 7 4.65 -5.34 -6.08
CA MET A 7 3.49 -4.49 -5.81
C MET A 7 2.51 -5.10 -4.78
N LYS A 8 2.60 -6.41 -4.55
CA LYS A 8 1.80 -7.20 -3.61
C LYS A 8 2.27 -7.14 -2.17
N ALA A 9 3.54 -6.84 -1.94
CA ALA A 9 4.12 -6.79 -0.61
C ALA A 9 3.29 -5.93 0.34
N SER A 10 2.76 -4.78 -0.11
CA SER A 10 1.96 -3.88 0.72
C SER A 10 0.64 -4.48 1.23
N ALA A 11 -0.03 -5.32 0.43
CA ALA A 11 -1.32 -5.90 0.83
C ALA A 11 -1.12 -7.08 1.80
N ILE A 12 -0.10 -7.91 1.58
CA ILE A 12 0.27 -8.99 2.51
C ILE A 12 0.72 -8.41 3.86
N ALA A 13 1.48 -7.30 3.87
CA ALA A 13 1.87 -6.62 5.10
C ALA A 13 0.66 -6.17 5.91
N VAL A 14 -0.38 -5.65 5.27
CA VAL A 14 -1.62 -5.23 5.96
C VAL A 14 -2.34 -6.43 6.54
N ILE A 15 -2.45 -7.54 5.81
CA ILE A 15 -3.10 -8.77 6.30
C ILE A 15 -2.29 -9.38 7.45
N CYS A 16 -0.99 -9.50 7.31
CA CYS A 16 -0.10 -10.01 8.35
C CYS A 16 -0.10 -9.11 9.59
N ALA A 17 -0.06 -7.77 9.43
CA ALA A 17 -0.12 -6.83 10.54
C ALA A 17 -1.45 -6.92 11.31
N MET A 18 -2.59 -7.07 10.61
CA MET A 18 -3.88 -7.31 11.27
C MET A 18 -3.91 -8.61 12.07
N SER A 19 -3.27 -9.67 11.59
CA SER A 19 -3.20 -10.96 12.27
C SER A 19 -2.36 -10.91 13.54
N ILE A 20 -1.23 -10.19 13.51
CA ILE A 20 -0.35 -10.00 14.67
C ILE A 20 -1.05 -9.18 15.76
N LEU A 21 -1.83 -8.16 15.37
CA LEU A 21 -2.61 -7.35 16.32
C LEU A 21 -3.72 -8.16 17.01
N LEU A 22 -4.30 -9.16 16.33
CA LEU A 22 -5.33 -10.04 16.91
C LEU A 22 -4.76 -11.05 17.91
N THR A 23 -3.51 -11.50 17.74
CA THR A 23 -2.85 -12.41 18.69
C THR A 23 -2.26 -11.70 19.91
N GLY A 24 -2.00 -10.38 19.83
CA GLY A 24 -1.47 -9.56 20.93
C GLY A 24 -2.47 -9.14 22.02
N CYS A 25 -3.76 -9.50 21.92
CA CYS A 25 -4.79 -9.16 22.91
C CYS A 25 -4.90 -10.16 24.08
N GLY A 26 -3.79 -10.71 24.54
CA GLY A 26 -3.66 -11.48 25.75
C GLY A 26 -3.17 -10.61 26.92
N ASN A 27 -4.11 -10.08 27.73
CA ASN A 27 -3.90 -9.61 29.10
C ASN A 27 -3.03 -8.36 29.32
N THR A 28 -3.57 -7.16 29.08
CA THR A 28 -3.17 -5.98 29.82
C THR A 28 -4.40 -5.32 30.47
N THR A 29 -4.45 -5.41 31.78
CA THR A 29 -5.32 -4.60 32.65
C THR A 29 -4.79 -3.17 32.68
N ASP A 30 -5.20 -2.34 31.72
CA ASP A 30 -5.21 -0.90 31.87
C ASP A 30 -6.21 -0.26 30.90
N GLY A 31 -6.91 0.78 31.40
CA GLY A 31 -8.12 1.42 30.99
C GLY A 31 -8.25 1.97 29.57
N SER A 32 -7.96 1.26 28.52
CA SER A 32 -8.24 1.65 27.16
C SER A 32 -9.48 0.94 26.61
N ARG A 33 -10.33 1.72 25.94
CA ARG A 33 -11.67 1.37 25.42
C ARG A 33 -11.69 0.01 24.74
N LYS A 34 -12.44 -0.93 25.32
CA LYS A 34 -12.82 -2.17 24.65
C LYS A 34 -13.76 -1.85 23.50
N TRP A 35 -13.32 -2.08 22.27
CA TRP A 35 -14.21 -2.21 21.15
C TRP A 35 -14.96 -3.54 21.26
N SER A 36 -16.23 -3.51 21.59
CA SER A 36 -17.10 -4.68 21.54
C SER A 36 -18.07 -4.52 20.36
N ALA A 37 -18.52 -5.61 19.78
CA ALA A 37 -19.54 -5.59 18.73
C ALA A 37 -20.81 -4.79 19.15
N ALA A 38 -21.08 -4.68 20.44
CA ALA A 38 -22.14 -3.85 21.00
C ALA A 38 -21.89 -2.34 20.83
N SER A 39 -20.63 -1.85 20.80
CA SER A 39 -20.32 -0.42 20.62
C SER A 39 -20.44 0.05 19.16
N LEU A 40 -20.49 -0.87 18.21
CA LEU A 40 -20.78 -0.56 16.80
C LEU A 40 -22.28 -0.39 16.53
N ALA A 41 -23.13 -1.01 17.34
CA ALA A 41 -24.58 -0.91 17.21
C ALA A 41 -25.15 0.41 17.72
N GLU A 42 -24.49 1.08 18.68
CA GLU A 42 -24.97 2.35 19.26
C GLU A 42 -24.72 3.59 18.39
N ASN A 43 -23.91 3.51 17.32
CA ASN A 43 -23.62 4.66 16.44
C ASN A 43 -24.39 4.66 15.10
N VAL A 44 -25.40 3.80 14.94
CA VAL A 44 -26.21 3.71 13.71
C VAL A 44 -27.60 4.35 13.86
N GLU A 45 -27.98 4.90 15.04
CA GLU A 45 -29.31 5.42 15.29
C GLU A 45 -29.58 6.85 14.80
N ASP A 46 -28.66 7.55 14.15
CA ASP A 46 -28.86 8.96 13.75
C ASP A 46 -28.92 9.22 12.24
N VAL A 47 -29.34 8.25 11.43
CA VAL A 47 -29.79 8.51 10.05
C VAL A 47 -31.21 8.00 9.87
N ALA A 48 -32.16 8.73 10.45
CA ALA A 48 -33.57 8.54 10.14
C ALA A 48 -33.90 9.22 8.82
N THR A 49 -34.09 8.45 7.77
CA THR A 49 -34.93 8.83 6.63
C THR A 49 -36.20 8.02 6.69
N ASP A 50 -37.30 8.73 6.70
CA ASP A 50 -38.66 8.21 6.63
C ASP A 50 -38.86 7.23 5.49
N ASP A 51 -39.50 6.14 5.79
CA ASP A 51 -40.16 5.16 4.94
C ASP A 51 -39.43 3.80 4.80
N ALA A 52 -39.53 2.97 5.85
CA ALA A 52 -39.39 1.52 5.68
C ALA A 52 -40.12 0.79 6.84
N SER A 53 -41.39 0.46 6.62
CA SER A 53 -42.13 -0.50 7.43
C SER A 53 -41.77 -1.95 7.00
N GLU A 54 -40.53 -2.34 7.06
CA GLU A 54 -40.13 -3.76 7.08
C GLU A 54 -38.93 -3.91 8.01
N ASN A 55 -39.13 -4.61 9.12
CA ASN A 55 -38.02 -5.03 9.98
C ASN A 55 -36.97 -5.75 9.12
N PRO A 56 -35.67 -5.38 9.20
CA PRO A 56 -34.65 -6.17 8.56
C PRO A 56 -34.75 -7.61 9.06
N PRO A 57 -34.58 -8.63 8.18
CA PRO A 57 -34.65 -10.02 8.59
C PRO A 57 -33.70 -10.24 9.77
N SER A 58 -34.23 -10.73 10.88
CA SER A 58 -33.43 -11.10 12.03
C SER A 58 -32.41 -12.15 11.57
N ILE A 59 -31.12 -11.81 11.59
CA ILE A 59 -30.05 -12.78 11.32
C ILE A 59 -30.14 -13.79 12.48
N ASP A 60 -30.46 -15.02 12.16
CA ASP A 60 -30.41 -16.14 13.11
C ASP A 60 -28.95 -16.38 13.47
N THR A 61 -28.51 -15.81 14.58
CA THR A 61 -27.15 -15.97 15.10
C THR A 61 -26.94 -17.33 15.77
N SER A 62 -27.98 -18.19 15.89
CA SER A 62 -27.87 -19.51 16.46
C SER A 62 -27.03 -20.47 15.62
N THR A 63 -26.83 -20.17 14.32
CA THR A 63 -25.97 -20.93 13.40
C THR A 63 -24.51 -20.46 13.38
N LEU A 64 -24.18 -19.36 14.06
CA LEU A 64 -22.80 -18.86 14.14
C LEU A 64 -21.91 -19.61 15.14
N THR A 65 -22.48 -20.55 15.90
CA THR A 65 -21.76 -21.32 16.92
C THR A 65 -20.86 -22.41 16.35
N ASP A 66 -21.00 -22.77 15.08
CA ASP A 66 -20.20 -23.81 14.41
C ASP A 66 -19.18 -23.23 13.41
N CYS A 67 -18.76 -21.97 13.59
CA CYS A 67 -17.68 -21.41 12.81
C CYS A 67 -16.36 -22.13 13.16
N ALA A 68 -15.63 -22.59 12.15
CA ALA A 68 -14.34 -23.29 12.32
C ALA A 68 -13.35 -22.50 13.20
N TYR A 69 -13.50 -21.16 13.26
CA TYR A 69 -12.65 -20.29 14.05
C TYR A 69 -13.01 -20.20 15.54
N SER A 70 -14.20 -20.70 15.96
CA SER A 70 -14.66 -20.70 17.35
C SER A 70 -14.51 -22.04 18.07
N LEU A 71 -14.00 -23.06 17.39
CA LEU A 71 -13.68 -24.34 18.00
C LEU A 71 -12.48 -24.21 18.95
N PRO A 72 -12.37 -25.06 19.98
CA PRO A 72 -11.16 -25.08 20.81
C PRO A 72 -9.92 -25.34 19.96
N ASP A 73 -8.85 -24.59 20.23
CA ASP A 73 -7.60 -24.74 19.51
C ASP A 73 -7.01 -26.14 19.67
N PRO A 74 -6.46 -26.73 18.61
CA PRO A 74 -5.76 -27.99 18.68
C PRO A 74 -4.57 -27.91 19.65
N THR A 75 -4.41 -28.93 20.47
CA THR A 75 -3.33 -29.06 21.45
C THR A 75 -2.55 -30.36 21.20
N GLY A 76 -1.29 -30.37 21.53
CA GLY A 76 -0.38 -31.48 21.30
C GLY A 76 0.89 -31.02 20.62
N ALA A 77 1.92 -31.86 20.62
CA ALA A 77 3.23 -31.47 20.11
C ALA A 77 3.20 -31.10 18.61
N ASP A 78 2.46 -31.85 17.81
CA ASP A 78 2.37 -31.64 16.37
C ASP A 78 1.60 -30.35 16.07
N ALA A 79 0.50 -30.08 16.81
CA ALA A 79 -0.26 -28.83 16.64
C ALA A 79 0.57 -27.60 17.04
N VAL A 80 1.27 -27.65 18.17
CA VAL A 80 2.14 -26.57 18.60
C VAL A 80 3.25 -26.28 17.57
N ALA A 81 3.87 -27.33 17.03
CA ALA A 81 4.91 -27.18 16.01
C ALA A 81 4.37 -26.56 14.71
N GLU A 82 3.18 -26.96 14.28
CA GLU A 82 2.56 -26.39 13.07
C GLU A 82 2.11 -24.95 13.26
N GLN A 83 1.55 -24.63 14.43
CA GLN A 83 1.16 -23.26 14.80
C GLN A 83 2.38 -22.32 14.83
N GLU A 84 3.51 -22.79 15.35
CA GLU A 84 4.76 -22.03 15.36
C GLU A 84 5.34 -21.87 13.95
N ARG A 85 5.30 -22.92 13.13
CA ARG A 85 5.72 -22.86 11.72
C ARG A 85 4.89 -21.82 10.94
N PHE A 86 3.57 -21.83 11.11
CA PHE A 86 2.69 -20.87 10.48
C PHE A 86 2.93 -19.44 10.98
N HIS A 87 3.16 -19.25 12.29
CA HIS A 87 3.52 -17.95 12.84
C HIS A 87 4.83 -17.42 12.24
N THR A 88 5.84 -18.28 12.12
CA THR A 88 7.13 -17.90 11.51
C THR A 88 6.93 -17.49 10.04
N TYR A 89 6.18 -18.26 9.28
CA TYR A 89 5.83 -17.92 7.89
C TYR A 89 5.17 -16.54 7.78
N LEU A 90 4.18 -16.26 8.63
CA LEU A 90 3.52 -14.94 8.64
C LEU A 90 4.48 -13.80 9.01
N MET A 91 5.38 -14.03 9.97
CA MET A 91 6.36 -13.03 10.39
C MET A 91 7.41 -12.77 9.31
N ASP A 92 7.85 -13.78 8.60
CA ASP A 92 8.83 -13.63 7.51
C ASP A 92 8.20 -12.86 6.34
N ASN A 93 6.96 -13.21 5.95
CA ASN A 93 6.21 -12.47 4.93
C ASN A 93 5.95 -11.01 5.35
N PHE A 94 5.59 -10.77 6.61
CA PHE A 94 5.43 -9.42 7.14
C PHE A 94 6.74 -8.62 7.02
N LYS A 95 7.87 -9.20 7.46
CA LYS A 95 9.17 -8.53 7.41
C LYS A 95 9.58 -8.18 5.99
N GLU A 96 9.43 -9.11 5.05
CA GLU A 96 9.75 -8.90 3.65
C GLU A 96 8.87 -7.80 3.04
N SER A 97 7.57 -7.89 3.27
CA SER A 97 6.59 -6.96 2.73
C SER A 97 6.78 -5.54 3.28
N VAL A 98 6.90 -5.38 4.60
CA VAL A 98 7.00 -4.06 5.23
C VAL A 98 8.33 -3.35 4.93
N THR A 99 9.38 -4.09 4.57
CA THR A 99 10.68 -3.53 4.18
C THR A 99 10.86 -3.40 2.66
N SER A 100 9.82 -3.70 1.88
CA SER A 100 9.88 -3.62 0.41
C SER A 100 10.04 -2.19 -0.09
N ASP A 101 9.44 -1.22 0.59
CA ASP A 101 9.58 0.19 0.30
C ASP A 101 9.59 1.05 1.57
N THR A 102 10.19 2.24 1.45
CA THR A 102 10.39 3.15 2.58
C THR A 102 9.07 3.74 3.09
N VAL A 103 8.11 4.01 2.20
CA VAL A 103 6.83 4.65 2.58
C VAL A 103 5.99 3.66 3.39
N THR A 104 5.89 2.41 2.92
CA THR A 104 5.20 1.33 3.65
C THR A 104 5.83 1.12 5.03
N LEU A 105 7.16 1.01 5.12
CA LEU A 105 7.84 0.85 6.41
C LEU A 105 7.54 2.02 7.35
N HIS A 106 7.67 3.25 6.85
CA HIS A 106 7.49 4.48 7.64
C HIS A 106 6.08 4.60 8.27
N TYR A 107 5.04 4.19 7.53
CA TYR A 107 3.66 4.29 8.00
C TYR A 107 3.16 3.05 8.75
N THR A 108 3.80 1.90 8.57
CA THR A 108 3.35 0.65 9.17
C THR A 108 4.03 0.36 10.50
N VAL A 109 5.30 0.71 10.65
CA VAL A 109 6.11 0.32 11.81
C VAL A 109 6.70 1.54 12.49
N ALA A 110 6.25 1.81 13.72
CA ALA A 110 6.74 2.94 14.51
C ALA A 110 8.20 2.77 14.95
N ASN A 111 8.63 1.55 15.24
CA ASN A 111 10.01 1.24 15.65
C ASN A 111 10.45 -0.09 14.98
N PRO A 112 11.19 -0.02 13.86
CA PRO A 112 11.66 -1.21 13.15
C PRO A 112 12.47 -2.19 14.00
N ALA A 113 13.23 -1.67 15.00
CA ALA A 113 14.05 -2.51 15.88
C ALA A 113 13.23 -3.47 16.74
N ASP A 114 11.97 -3.17 17.05
CA ASP A 114 11.09 -4.05 17.85
C ASP A 114 10.73 -5.34 17.11
N TYR A 115 10.90 -5.36 15.80
CA TYR A 115 10.60 -6.50 14.91
C TYR A 115 11.87 -7.08 14.25
N ASP A 116 13.05 -6.67 14.67
CA ASP A 116 14.32 -7.04 14.02
C ASP A 116 14.33 -6.73 12.52
N LEU A 117 13.79 -5.57 12.12
CA LEU A 117 13.73 -5.15 10.72
C LEU A 117 15.01 -4.40 10.34
N GLU A 118 15.59 -4.78 9.20
CA GLU A 118 16.63 -4.01 8.55
C GLU A 118 15.99 -2.88 7.73
N VAL A 119 16.25 -1.62 8.11
CA VAL A 119 15.74 -0.46 7.36
C VAL A 119 16.44 -0.40 6.01
N PRO A 120 15.73 -0.47 4.89
CA PRO A 120 16.32 -0.40 3.57
C PRO A 120 16.88 1.00 3.28
N THR A 121 17.77 1.12 2.29
CA THR A 121 18.05 2.43 1.67
C THR A 121 16.75 2.96 1.07
N ALA A 122 16.52 4.27 1.17
CA ALA A 122 15.30 4.91 0.69
C ALA A 122 14.92 4.46 -0.73
N THR A 123 13.69 3.93 -0.89
CA THR A 123 13.17 3.39 -2.15
C THR A 123 11.65 3.40 -2.17
N PHE A 124 11.07 3.56 -3.37
CA PHE A 124 9.65 3.31 -3.62
C PHE A 124 9.35 1.82 -3.94
N GLY A 125 10.34 0.93 -3.80
CA GLY A 125 10.21 -0.46 -4.20
C GLY A 125 10.39 -0.65 -5.71
N ASP A 126 10.05 -1.85 -6.19
CA ASP A 126 10.05 -2.14 -7.61
C ASP A 126 8.68 -1.80 -8.22
N ALA A 127 8.68 -1.01 -9.28
CA ALA A 127 7.50 -0.58 -10.00
C ALA A 127 7.52 -1.05 -11.47
N GLU A 128 8.36 -2.01 -11.81
CA GLU A 128 8.42 -2.54 -13.18
C GLU A 128 7.18 -3.38 -13.49
N ILE A 129 6.46 -3.02 -14.57
CA ILE A 129 5.27 -3.72 -15.07
C ILE A 129 5.50 -4.05 -16.55
N SER A 130 6.56 -4.81 -16.81
CA SER A 130 6.81 -5.43 -18.12
C SER A 130 6.11 -6.78 -18.23
N GLU A 131 5.98 -7.34 -19.42
CA GLU A 131 5.42 -8.69 -19.61
C GLU A 131 6.23 -9.76 -18.84
N GLU A 132 7.55 -9.59 -18.74
CA GLU A 132 8.43 -10.47 -17.95
C GLU A 132 8.16 -10.30 -16.46
N ALA A 133 8.08 -9.06 -15.95
CA ALA A 133 7.78 -8.79 -14.55
C ALA A 133 6.41 -9.33 -14.15
N ILE A 134 5.38 -9.16 -14.98
CA ILE A 134 4.04 -9.72 -14.76
C ILE A 134 4.08 -11.25 -14.67
N ALA A 135 4.83 -11.91 -15.55
CA ALA A 135 4.94 -13.37 -15.54
C ALA A 135 5.70 -13.88 -14.31
N ASP A 136 6.76 -13.19 -13.91
CA ASP A 136 7.52 -13.48 -12.70
C ASP A 136 6.66 -13.29 -11.44
N ASP A 137 5.89 -12.19 -11.36
CA ASP A 137 4.97 -11.92 -10.25
C ASP A 137 3.87 -12.97 -10.12
N LYS A 138 3.29 -13.39 -11.27
CA LYS A 138 2.30 -14.46 -11.28
C LYS A 138 2.89 -15.75 -10.71
N LYS A 139 4.10 -16.09 -11.15
CA LYS A 139 4.77 -17.29 -10.65
C LYS A 139 5.07 -17.20 -9.15
N GLU A 140 5.52 -16.06 -8.65
CA GLU A 140 5.74 -15.85 -7.21
C GLU A 140 4.44 -16.03 -6.41
N THR A 141 3.30 -15.53 -6.92
CA THR A 141 1.99 -15.75 -6.29
C THR A 141 1.57 -17.22 -6.29
N GLU A 142 1.85 -17.95 -7.38
CA GLU A 142 1.62 -19.41 -7.45
C GLU A 142 2.48 -20.15 -6.41
N ASP A 143 3.75 -19.76 -6.27
CA ASP A 143 4.68 -20.33 -5.31
C ASP A 143 4.25 -20.02 -3.85
N GLU A 144 3.82 -18.78 -3.55
CA GLU A 144 3.27 -18.40 -2.23
C GLU A 144 1.98 -19.19 -1.88
N LEU A 145 1.07 -19.35 -2.83
CA LEU A 145 -0.14 -20.13 -2.61
C LEU A 145 0.20 -21.61 -2.36
N ALA A 146 1.17 -22.16 -3.09
CA ALA A 146 1.62 -23.53 -2.89
C ALA A 146 2.26 -23.71 -1.50
N GLU A 147 3.08 -22.77 -1.05
CA GLU A 147 3.69 -22.78 0.29
C GLU A 147 2.61 -22.69 1.39
N LEU A 148 1.63 -21.78 1.23
CA LEU A 148 0.50 -21.68 2.16
C LEU A 148 -0.27 -23.00 2.27
N GLN A 149 -0.45 -23.71 1.17
CA GLN A 149 -1.18 -25.00 1.13
C GLN A 149 -0.41 -26.17 1.74
N GLU A 150 0.88 -26.02 2.05
CA GLU A 150 1.66 -27.03 2.79
C GLU A 150 1.34 -27.09 4.29
N PHE A 151 0.63 -26.09 4.84
CA PHE A 151 0.23 -26.08 6.23
C PHE A 151 -0.95 -27.03 6.49
N ASP A 152 -0.86 -27.79 7.60
CA ASP A 152 -1.98 -28.61 8.06
C ASP A 152 -3.02 -27.70 8.74
N TYR A 153 -4.03 -27.30 7.96
CA TYR A 153 -5.11 -26.41 8.40
C TYR A 153 -5.78 -26.89 9.69
N ASP A 154 -5.96 -28.22 9.87
CA ASP A 154 -6.67 -28.77 11.03
C ASP A 154 -5.87 -28.58 12.33
N LEU A 155 -4.55 -28.43 12.26
CA LEU A 155 -3.67 -28.20 13.39
C LEU A 155 -3.53 -26.71 13.77
N LEU A 156 -4.01 -25.78 12.95
CA LEU A 156 -3.95 -24.34 13.22
C LEU A 156 -4.96 -23.92 14.30
N THR A 157 -4.64 -22.84 15.03
CA THR A 157 -5.61 -22.20 15.94
C THR A 157 -6.76 -21.58 15.17
N GLY A 158 -7.89 -21.26 15.84
CA GLY A 158 -9.01 -20.59 15.19
C GLY A 158 -8.63 -19.26 14.55
N SER A 159 -7.77 -18.46 15.21
CA SER A 159 -7.24 -17.22 14.65
C SER A 159 -6.35 -17.44 13.41
N GLN A 160 -5.49 -18.47 13.46
CA GLN A 160 -4.62 -18.82 12.34
C GLN A 160 -5.40 -19.35 11.14
N LYS A 161 -6.46 -20.15 11.37
CA LYS A 161 -7.38 -20.60 10.31
C LYS A 161 -8.03 -19.43 9.60
N TYR A 162 -8.49 -18.43 10.35
CA TYR A 162 -9.05 -17.22 9.75
C TYR A 162 -8.01 -16.47 8.89
N THR A 163 -6.79 -16.33 9.40
CA THR A 163 -5.69 -15.72 8.64
C THR A 163 -5.34 -16.50 7.38
N TYR A 164 -5.27 -17.83 7.49
CA TYR A 164 -5.04 -18.73 6.36
C TYR A 164 -6.09 -18.57 5.27
N ASP A 165 -7.38 -18.56 5.64
CA ASP A 165 -8.47 -18.43 4.68
C ASP A 165 -8.47 -17.08 3.98
N VAL A 166 -8.23 -15.97 4.72
CA VAL A 166 -8.11 -14.63 4.14
C VAL A 166 -6.92 -14.53 3.20
N LEU A 167 -5.77 -15.08 3.60
CA LEU A 167 -4.57 -15.05 2.76
C LEU A 167 -4.75 -15.92 1.50
N LYS A 168 -5.38 -17.09 1.66
CA LYS A 168 -5.69 -17.95 0.51
C LYS A 168 -6.62 -17.26 -0.49
N ASP A 169 -7.72 -16.67 -0.03
CA ASP A 169 -8.67 -15.94 -0.88
C ASP A 169 -8.00 -14.77 -1.59
N TYR A 170 -7.13 -14.05 -0.88
CA TYR A 170 -6.31 -12.98 -1.45
C TYR A 170 -5.39 -13.47 -2.57
N LEU A 171 -4.65 -14.57 -2.35
CA LEU A 171 -3.74 -15.14 -3.36
C LEU A 171 -4.50 -15.70 -4.56
N ASP A 172 -5.61 -16.40 -4.35
CA ASP A 172 -6.47 -16.90 -5.42
C ASP A 172 -7.01 -15.73 -6.28
N THR A 173 -7.50 -14.68 -5.65
CA THR A 173 -8.00 -13.48 -6.35
C THR A 173 -6.88 -12.76 -7.11
N ASN A 174 -5.68 -12.69 -6.54
CA ASN A 174 -4.53 -12.13 -7.24
C ASN A 174 -4.15 -12.94 -8.47
N LEU A 175 -4.19 -14.26 -8.40
CA LEU A 175 -3.93 -15.12 -9.57
C LEU A 175 -4.93 -14.87 -10.71
N GLU A 176 -6.20 -14.67 -10.38
CA GLU A 176 -7.22 -14.30 -11.37
C GLU A 176 -6.97 -12.91 -11.96
N SER A 177 -6.46 -11.97 -11.17
CA SER A 177 -6.24 -10.58 -11.59
C SER A 177 -5.17 -10.41 -12.67
N TYR A 178 -4.25 -11.38 -12.84
CA TYR A 178 -3.23 -11.31 -13.90
C TYR A 178 -3.79 -11.32 -15.30
N ASP A 179 -4.98 -11.89 -15.51
CA ASP A 179 -5.67 -11.86 -16.80
C ASP A 179 -6.19 -10.45 -17.15
N TYR A 180 -6.23 -9.53 -16.16
CA TYR A 180 -6.75 -8.17 -16.24
C TYR A 180 -5.69 -7.10 -15.94
N THR A 181 -4.41 -7.42 -15.95
CA THR A 181 -3.32 -6.48 -15.56
C THR A 181 -3.38 -5.16 -16.32
N TYR A 182 -3.76 -5.16 -17.62
CA TYR A 182 -3.85 -3.95 -18.44
C TYR A 182 -5.07 -3.07 -18.14
N LEU A 183 -5.97 -3.48 -17.23
CA LEU A 183 -7.03 -2.61 -16.71
C LEU A 183 -6.51 -1.72 -15.56
N TYR A 184 -5.30 -1.98 -15.05
CA TYR A 184 -4.68 -1.11 -14.08
C TYR A 184 -4.36 0.26 -14.69
N GLU A 185 -4.75 1.33 -13.97
CA GLU A 185 -4.58 2.73 -14.39
C GLU A 185 -3.71 3.47 -13.37
N PRO A 186 -2.36 3.40 -13.48
CA PRO A 186 -1.47 4.07 -12.54
C PRO A 186 -1.65 5.60 -12.51
N PHE A 187 -2.06 6.18 -13.65
CA PHE A 187 -2.39 7.59 -13.78
C PHE A 187 -3.89 7.86 -13.86
N ALA A 188 -4.72 7.07 -13.16
CA ALA A 188 -6.16 7.35 -13.11
C ALA A 188 -6.45 8.80 -12.68
N TYR A 189 -7.34 9.51 -13.39
CA TYR A 189 -7.64 10.91 -13.09
C TYR A 189 -8.33 11.10 -11.73
N THR A 190 -8.89 10.05 -11.14
CA THR A 190 -9.56 10.10 -9.82
C THR A 190 -8.59 9.87 -8.66
N SER A 191 -7.57 9.01 -8.84
CA SER A 191 -6.69 8.55 -7.77
C SER A 191 -5.33 8.08 -8.29
N GLY A 192 -4.82 8.69 -9.37
CA GLY A 192 -3.55 8.30 -9.96
C GLY A 192 -2.33 8.87 -9.25
N LEU A 193 -1.16 8.38 -9.63
CA LEU A 193 0.15 8.79 -9.10
C LEU A 193 0.36 10.30 -9.15
N GLN A 194 -0.11 10.97 -10.23
CA GLN A 194 0.05 12.41 -10.41
C GLN A 194 -0.62 13.25 -9.32
N THR A 195 -1.62 12.71 -8.63
CA THR A 195 -2.32 13.39 -7.53
C THR A 195 -1.94 12.84 -6.17
N ASN A 196 -1.83 11.53 -6.04
CA ASN A 196 -1.59 10.89 -4.74
C ASN A 196 -0.14 11.06 -4.26
N MET A 197 0.84 10.98 -5.16
CA MET A 197 2.24 11.08 -4.77
C MET A 197 2.58 12.43 -4.11
N PRO A 198 2.20 13.60 -4.68
CA PRO A 198 2.43 14.88 -4.02
C PRO A 198 1.76 14.98 -2.64
N ILE A 199 0.55 14.42 -2.48
CA ILE A 199 -0.16 14.41 -1.21
C ILE A 199 0.61 13.55 -0.20
N ASN A 200 0.94 12.30 -0.56
CA ASN A 200 1.68 11.39 0.31
C ASN A 200 3.01 11.99 0.77
N MET A 201 3.76 12.59 -0.17
CA MET A 201 5.03 13.24 0.17
C MET A 201 4.83 14.52 1.00
N SER A 202 3.78 15.30 0.78
CA SER A 202 3.50 16.47 1.61
C SER A 202 3.15 16.08 3.06
N GLU A 203 2.49 14.95 3.24
CA GLU A 203 2.09 14.41 4.55
C GLU A 203 3.16 13.53 5.20
N TYR A 204 4.23 13.16 4.48
CA TYR A 204 5.32 12.35 5.01
C TYR A 204 5.95 13.03 6.23
N LYS A 205 5.87 12.39 7.39
CA LYS A 205 6.29 12.96 8.68
C LYS A 205 7.79 12.83 8.88
N PHE A 206 8.39 13.85 9.51
CA PHE A 206 9.79 13.81 9.93
C PHE A 206 9.85 13.65 11.44
N TYR A 207 10.12 12.44 11.92
CA TYR A 207 10.34 12.16 13.35
C TYR A 207 11.80 12.40 13.75
N ASN A 208 12.72 12.25 12.79
CA ASN A 208 14.16 12.39 12.97
C ASN A 208 14.85 12.80 11.68
N GLU A 209 16.18 12.99 11.72
CA GLU A 209 16.97 13.42 10.54
C GLU A 209 16.98 12.39 9.41
N ASN A 210 16.89 11.06 9.72
CA ASN A 210 16.87 10.03 8.68
C ASN A 210 15.61 10.16 7.81
N ASP A 211 14.45 10.48 8.41
CA ASP A 211 13.21 10.68 7.65
C ASP A 211 13.32 11.83 6.65
N VAL A 212 14.07 12.89 7.00
CA VAL A 212 14.36 14.00 6.07
C VAL A 212 15.22 13.53 4.91
N GLN A 213 16.24 12.73 5.19
CA GLN A 213 17.15 12.20 4.18
C GLN A 213 16.43 11.22 3.25
N ASP A 214 15.62 10.33 3.80
CA ASP A 214 14.82 9.37 3.04
C ASP A 214 13.80 10.09 2.14
N TYR A 215 13.09 11.08 2.67
CA TYR A 215 12.17 11.91 1.88
C TYR A 215 12.86 12.55 0.67
N LEU A 216 14.03 13.17 0.88
CA LEU A 216 14.77 13.80 -0.20
C LEU A 216 15.26 12.77 -1.23
N ALA A 217 15.74 11.62 -0.77
CA ALA A 217 16.17 10.54 -1.65
C ALA A 217 15.00 9.94 -2.46
N LEU A 218 13.81 9.84 -1.86
CA LEU A 218 12.59 9.43 -2.57
C LEU A 218 12.21 10.45 -3.65
N LEU A 219 12.25 11.76 -3.36
CA LEU A 219 11.98 12.79 -4.37
C LEU A 219 12.97 12.76 -5.54
N GLU A 220 14.25 12.45 -5.29
CA GLU A 220 15.27 12.28 -6.34
C GLU A 220 14.95 11.08 -7.25
N GLN A 221 14.27 10.05 -6.74
CA GLN A 221 13.90 8.84 -7.48
C GLN A 221 12.58 8.96 -8.26
N LEU A 222 11.76 9.99 -8.01
CA LEU A 222 10.46 10.14 -8.66
C LEU A 222 10.51 10.04 -10.20
N PRO A 223 11.48 10.66 -10.91
CA PRO A 223 11.54 10.54 -12.36
C PRO A 223 11.67 9.10 -12.85
N ASP A 224 12.53 8.30 -12.24
CA ASP A 224 12.74 6.90 -12.61
C ASP A 224 11.51 6.05 -12.24
N TYR A 225 10.92 6.31 -11.08
CA TYR A 225 9.71 5.65 -10.63
C TYR A 225 8.52 5.91 -11.58
N TYR A 226 8.28 7.17 -11.98
CA TYR A 226 7.22 7.50 -12.92
C TYR A 226 7.48 6.97 -14.33
N ASN A 227 8.73 6.96 -14.78
CA ASN A 227 9.08 6.41 -16.10
C ASN A 227 8.70 4.94 -16.22
N LYS A 228 8.85 4.11 -15.19
CA LYS A 228 8.41 2.71 -15.20
C LYS A 228 6.90 2.58 -15.46
N TYR A 229 6.10 3.46 -14.87
CA TYR A 229 4.65 3.49 -15.13
C TYR A 229 4.31 4.07 -16.50
N LEU A 230 5.07 5.02 -17.01
CA LEU A 230 4.91 5.51 -18.38
C LEU A 230 5.27 4.42 -19.41
N ASP A 231 6.26 3.58 -19.13
CA ASP A 231 6.59 2.41 -19.96
C ASP A 231 5.41 1.41 -19.97
N PHE A 232 4.76 1.19 -18.84
CA PHE A 232 3.52 0.39 -18.78
C PHE A 232 2.38 1.03 -19.56
N GLU A 233 2.15 2.34 -19.43
CA GLU A 233 1.15 3.04 -20.24
C GLU A 233 1.46 2.96 -21.74
N GLN A 234 2.76 2.94 -22.13
CA GLN A 234 3.14 2.72 -23.54
C GLN A 234 2.76 1.32 -24.02
N ILE A 235 2.91 0.29 -23.19
CA ILE A 235 2.42 -1.06 -23.52
C ILE A 235 0.91 -1.05 -23.74
N LYS A 236 0.16 -0.32 -22.91
CA LYS A 236 -1.29 -0.17 -23.09
C LYS A 236 -1.65 0.56 -24.37
N VAL A 237 -0.91 1.62 -24.73
CA VAL A 237 -1.05 2.31 -26.03
C VAL A 237 -0.84 1.34 -27.19
N ASP A 238 0.24 0.57 -27.17
CA ASP A 238 0.59 -0.37 -28.23
C ASP A 238 -0.44 -1.51 -28.38
N LYS A 239 -1.09 -1.87 -27.27
CA LYS A 239 -2.18 -2.88 -27.26
C LYS A 239 -3.57 -2.30 -27.56
N GLY A 240 -3.71 -0.98 -27.70
CA GLY A 240 -5.01 -0.32 -27.89
C GLY A 240 -5.90 -0.34 -26.62
N LEU A 241 -5.28 -0.44 -25.44
CA LEU A 241 -5.92 -0.51 -24.13
C LEU A 241 -5.67 0.76 -23.29
N PHE A 242 -5.20 1.83 -23.94
CA PHE A 242 -5.00 3.11 -23.27
C PHE A 242 -6.33 3.75 -22.89
N MET A 243 -6.31 4.58 -21.84
CA MET A 243 -7.50 5.28 -21.35
C MET A 243 -8.14 6.18 -22.41
N ASN A 244 -9.40 6.54 -22.23
CA ASN A 244 -10.11 7.44 -23.14
C ASN A 244 -9.56 8.88 -23.09
N GLU A 245 -9.89 9.69 -24.12
CA GLU A 245 -9.42 11.08 -24.29
C GLU A 245 -9.77 11.97 -23.08
N HIS A 246 -10.96 11.79 -22.48
CA HIS A 246 -11.37 12.58 -21.30
C HIS A 246 -10.44 12.31 -20.11
N SER A 247 -10.21 11.06 -19.77
CA SER A 247 -9.34 10.66 -18.68
C SER A 247 -7.90 11.16 -18.89
N ALA A 248 -7.35 10.96 -20.08
CA ALA A 248 -6.02 11.45 -20.43
C ALA A 248 -5.91 12.99 -20.34
N SER A 249 -6.93 13.71 -20.79
CA SER A 249 -6.98 15.17 -20.71
C SER A 249 -7.02 15.68 -19.27
N GLU A 250 -7.73 14.98 -18.39
CA GLU A 250 -7.77 15.31 -16.96
C GLU A 250 -6.41 15.05 -16.27
N VAL A 251 -5.71 13.96 -16.61
CA VAL A 251 -4.35 13.71 -16.12
C VAL A 251 -3.41 14.84 -16.54
N ILE A 252 -3.48 15.26 -17.82
CA ILE A 252 -2.69 16.40 -18.34
C ILE A 252 -3.00 17.66 -17.54
N ARG A 253 -4.26 18.00 -17.33
CA ARG A 253 -4.71 19.18 -16.59
C ARG A 253 -4.17 19.17 -15.15
N GLN A 254 -4.30 18.05 -14.45
CA GLN A 254 -3.81 17.89 -13.08
C GLN A 254 -2.30 18.08 -12.98
N CYS A 255 -1.54 17.47 -13.89
CA CYS A 255 -0.09 17.65 -13.95
C CYS A 255 0.29 19.11 -14.25
N GLN A 256 -0.41 19.79 -15.19
CA GLN A 256 -0.19 21.20 -15.50
C GLN A 256 -0.46 22.10 -14.29
N GLU A 257 -1.54 21.85 -13.55
CA GLU A 257 -1.86 22.59 -12.32
C GLU A 257 -0.79 22.42 -11.24
N PHE A 258 -0.29 21.20 -11.06
CA PHE A 258 0.76 20.91 -10.08
C PHE A 258 2.06 21.65 -10.37
N ILE A 259 2.45 21.82 -11.65
CA ILE A 259 3.69 22.51 -12.03
C ILE A 259 3.50 23.99 -12.38
N ALA A 260 2.26 24.51 -12.37
CA ALA A 260 1.95 25.88 -12.82
C ALA A 260 2.68 26.99 -12.07
N LYS A 261 3.00 26.76 -10.80
CA LYS A 261 3.67 27.70 -9.91
C LYS A 261 4.82 27.02 -9.17
N PRO A 262 5.93 26.72 -9.84
CA PRO A 262 7.01 25.90 -9.28
C PRO A 262 7.50 26.38 -7.91
N GLU A 263 7.74 27.67 -7.73
CA GLU A 263 8.22 28.27 -6.47
C GLU A 263 7.20 28.21 -5.32
N GLN A 264 5.93 27.94 -5.63
CA GLN A 264 4.84 27.77 -4.66
C GLN A 264 4.34 26.33 -4.64
N ASN A 265 5.13 25.39 -5.16
CA ASN A 265 4.76 23.98 -5.18
C ASN A 265 4.53 23.45 -3.77
N LEU A 266 3.55 22.56 -3.62
CA LEU A 266 3.15 21.97 -2.34
C LEU A 266 4.35 21.35 -1.59
N LEU A 267 5.24 20.65 -2.31
CA LEU A 267 6.41 19.99 -1.74
C LEU A 267 7.50 20.98 -1.27
N ILE A 268 7.52 22.21 -1.80
CA ILE A 268 8.37 23.29 -1.28
C ILE A 268 7.69 23.95 -0.08
N ALA A 269 6.42 24.30 -0.23
CA ALA A 269 5.68 25.05 0.79
C ALA A 269 5.52 24.32 2.13
N THR A 270 5.38 22.99 2.11
CA THR A 270 5.19 22.17 3.33
C THR A 270 6.51 21.72 3.96
N PHE A 271 7.63 21.74 3.24
CA PHE A 271 8.88 21.14 3.70
C PHE A 271 9.53 21.91 4.85
N GLU A 272 9.56 23.26 4.78
CA GLU A 272 10.22 24.08 5.78
C GLU A 272 9.64 23.86 7.18
N ASP A 273 8.32 23.86 7.32
CA ASP A 273 7.66 23.64 8.61
C ASP A 273 7.95 22.23 9.15
N LYS A 274 8.00 21.23 8.28
CA LYS A 274 8.30 19.86 8.67
C LYS A 274 9.74 19.72 9.17
N VAL A 275 10.73 20.21 8.43
CA VAL A 275 12.14 20.07 8.81
C VAL A 275 12.51 20.90 10.05
N ARG A 276 11.86 22.05 10.26
CA ARG A 276 12.03 22.84 11.49
C ARG A 276 11.45 22.16 12.72
N GLY A 277 10.51 21.22 12.56
CA GLY A 277 9.96 20.41 13.63
C GLY A 277 10.87 19.27 14.10
N VAL A 278 11.95 18.96 13.37
CA VAL A 278 12.87 17.87 13.74
C VAL A 278 13.83 18.31 14.85
N GLU A 279 13.79 17.59 15.97
CA GLU A 279 14.66 17.90 17.11
C GLU A 279 16.14 17.59 16.79
N GLY A 280 17.03 18.42 17.30
CA GLY A 280 18.49 18.22 17.22
C GLY A 280 19.15 18.75 15.96
N LEU A 281 18.42 19.26 14.96
CA LEU A 281 19.00 19.90 13.79
C LEU A 281 19.45 21.33 14.11
N SER A 282 20.64 21.70 13.64
CA SER A 282 21.11 23.09 13.63
C SER A 282 20.45 23.91 12.55
N GLU A 283 20.41 25.23 12.68
CA GLU A 283 19.85 26.13 11.65
C GLU A 283 20.56 25.96 10.29
N ASP A 284 21.88 25.74 10.30
CA ASP A 284 22.64 25.49 9.07
C ASP A 284 22.22 24.20 8.36
N GLN A 285 21.94 23.11 9.13
CA GLN A 285 21.42 21.85 8.57
C GLN A 285 20.01 22.06 7.99
N ILE A 286 19.14 22.72 8.74
CA ILE A 286 17.76 23.02 8.30
C ILE A 286 17.81 23.81 6.98
N GLN A 287 18.62 24.87 6.90
CA GLN A 287 18.73 25.67 5.70
C GLN A 287 19.30 24.88 4.50
N ASN A 288 20.25 23.98 4.77
CA ASN A 288 20.77 23.09 3.72
C ASN A 288 19.68 22.13 3.21
N TYR A 289 18.86 21.55 4.08
CA TYR A 289 17.76 20.69 3.67
C TYR A 289 16.68 21.44 2.91
N ILE A 290 16.32 22.65 3.31
CA ILE A 290 15.38 23.51 2.59
C ILE A 290 15.89 23.78 1.16
N THR A 291 17.17 24.17 1.03
CA THR A 291 17.79 24.41 -0.27
C THR A 291 17.80 23.13 -1.12
N LYS A 292 18.20 22.00 -0.53
CA LYS A 292 18.23 20.71 -1.23
C LYS A 292 16.84 20.30 -1.72
N ASN A 293 15.82 20.42 -0.86
CA ASN A 293 14.43 20.11 -1.26
C ASN A 293 13.97 20.99 -2.42
N HIS A 294 14.21 22.31 -2.35
CA HIS A 294 13.88 23.22 -3.43
C HIS A 294 14.54 22.80 -4.74
N ASP A 295 15.84 22.51 -4.71
CA ASP A 295 16.60 22.12 -5.90
C ASP A 295 16.10 20.79 -6.50
N ILE A 296 15.74 19.80 -5.67
CA ILE A 296 15.18 18.54 -6.13
C ILE A 296 13.80 18.77 -6.77
N VAL A 297 12.93 19.55 -6.13
CA VAL A 297 11.61 19.83 -6.69
C VAL A 297 11.74 20.52 -8.04
N MET A 298 12.59 21.54 -8.15
CA MET A 298 12.77 22.31 -9.38
C MET A 298 13.45 21.52 -10.51
N ASN A 299 14.42 20.65 -10.18
CA ASN A 299 15.25 20.00 -11.19
C ASN A 299 14.88 18.53 -11.45
N SER A 300 14.08 17.90 -10.59
CA SER A 300 13.66 16.49 -10.73
C SER A 300 12.14 16.37 -10.80
N VAL A 301 11.41 16.89 -9.80
CA VAL A 301 9.95 16.69 -9.71
C VAL A 301 9.20 17.45 -10.81
N ILE A 302 9.46 18.74 -10.99
CA ILE A 302 8.80 19.55 -12.03
C ILE A 302 9.05 18.98 -13.44
N PRO A 303 10.30 18.65 -13.83
CA PRO A 303 10.54 17.98 -15.11
C PRO A 303 9.90 16.60 -15.25
N CYS A 304 9.78 15.84 -14.17
CA CYS A 304 9.07 14.55 -14.16
C CYS A 304 7.61 14.74 -14.59
N TYR A 305 6.90 15.68 -14.00
CA TYR A 305 5.51 15.99 -14.37
C TYR A 305 5.38 16.54 -15.81
N ASP A 306 6.34 17.34 -16.26
CA ASP A 306 6.39 17.78 -17.65
C ASP A 306 6.54 16.61 -18.61
N ASN A 307 7.29 15.56 -18.23
CA ASN A 307 7.39 14.32 -18.99
C ASN A 307 6.07 13.57 -19.06
N VAL A 308 5.33 13.46 -17.94
CA VAL A 308 3.97 12.88 -17.92
C VAL A 308 3.04 13.66 -18.87
N ILE A 309 3.04 14.99 -18.81
CA ILE A 309 2.24 15.84 -19.70
C ILE A 309 2.56 15.56 -21.17
N LYS A 310 3.84 15.46 -21.52
CA LYS A 310 4.28 15.18 -22.92
C LYS A 310 3.79 13.83 -23.39
N PHE A 311 3.96 12.77 -22.55
CA PHE A 311 3.52 11.42 -22.86
C PHE A 311 2.00 11.37 -23.11
N PHE A 312 1.22 11.89 -22.16
CA PHE A 312 -0.24 11.88 -22.28
C PHE A 312 -0.75 12.77 -23.43
N THR A 313 -0.10 13.92 -23.67
CA THR A 313 -0.44 14.77 -24.82
C THR A 313 -0.21 14.06 -26.16
N ALA A 314 0.85 13.28 -26.28
CA ALA A 314 1.16 12.52 -27.48
C ALA A 314 0.19 11.36 -27.73
N ASN A 315 -0.38 10.78 -26.66
CA ASN A 315 -1.16 9.54 -26.71
C ASN A 315 -2.65 9.73 -26.36
N LYS A 316 -3.13 10.94 -26.06
CA LYS A 316 -4.51 11.18 -25.58
C LYS A 316 -5.60 10.62 -26.48
N ASP A 317 -5.34 10.52 -27.79
CA ASP A 317 -6.27 10.01 -28.79
C ASP A 317 -6.06 8.50 -29.11
N ALA A 318 -5.19 7.81 -28.35
CA ALA A 318 -4.86 6.39 -28.58
C ALA A 318 -5.89 5.42 -27.99
N GLY A 319 -6.76 5.88 -27.08
CA GLY A 319 -7.82 5.07 -26.50
C GLY A 319 -8.82 4.59 -27.56
N THR A 320 -9.21 3.32 -27.49
CA THR A 320 -10.18 2.71 -28.42
C THR A 320 -11.56 2.51 -27.81
N ASN A 321 -11.70 2.77 -26.49
CA ASN A 321 -12.94 2.61 -25.74
C ASN A 321 -13.51 3.99 -25.35
N ASP A 322 -14.51 4.47 -26.11
CA ASP A 322 -15.16 5.76 -25.85
C ASP A 322 -16.14 5.73 -24.65
N LEU A 323 -16.44 4.56 -24.13
CA LEU A 323 -17.40 4.38 -23.04
C LEU A 323 -16.73 4.27 -21.66
N GLY A 324 -15.41 4.24 -21.61
CA GLY A 324 -14.62 4.12 -20.37
C GLY A 324 -14.10 2.73 -20.11
#